data_09c255aeff8e26642cc8f34fda916a5b
#
_entry.id   09c255aeff8e26642cc8f34fda916a5b
#
_cell.length_a   1.000
_cell.length_b   1.000
_cell.length_c   1.000
_cell.angle_alpha   90.00
_cell.angle_beta   90.00
_cell.angle_gamma   90.00
#
_symmetry.space_group_name_H-M   'P 1'
#
loop_
_entity.id
_entity.type
_entity.pdbx_description
1 polymer ?
#
loop_
_entity_poly.entity_id
_entity_poly.type
_entity_poly.pdbx_seq_one_letter_code
_entity_poly.pdbx_strand_id
1 'polypeptide(L)'
;NFNQGEKIKKGEYLLDGSPAPHDILRILGVEALTEYFVSEVQEVYRMQGVVINDKHIETIVRQMLKKVEIKESGDSNYLSGELIDKVQLENINIELKKQNKKPAIGERILLGITKASLQTNSFISAASFQETTRVLTDAAIRGKTDSLDGLKENVIVGRLIPAGTGFTKNKLNNLAKEQDKIRVAELEKQELENQQTEAKS
;
A
#
# COMPACT_ATOMS: atom_id res chain seq x y z
N ASN A 1 -3.32 33.73 20.25
CA ASN A 1 -3.37 34.51 21.49
C ASN A 1 -4.67 34.19 22.22
N PHE A 2 -4.60 33.40 23.27
CA PHE A 2 -5.76 33.04 24.12
C PHE A 2 -5.76 33.88 25.37
N ASN A 3 -6.97 34.25 25.81
CA ASN A 3 -7.16 34.98 27.05
C ASN A 3 -7.42 34.01 28.22
N GLN A 4 -7.13 34.48 29.45
CA GLN A 4 -7.34 33.67 30.64
C GLN A 4 -8.85 33.36 30.81
N GLY A 5 -9.21 32.06 30.87
CA GLY A 5 -10.58 31.57 30.96
C GLY A 5 -11.25 31.19 29.64
N GLU A 6 -10.56 31.29 28.50
CA GLU A 6 -11.04 30.86 27.20
C GLU A 6 -10.97 29.31 27.04
N LYS A 7 -12.00 28.72 26.47
CA LYS A 7 -12.06 27.28 26.25
C LYS A 7 -11.34 26.92 24.95
N ILE A 8 -10.35 26.07 25.06
CA ILE A 8 -9.53 25.58 23.94
C ILE A 8 -10.07 24.24 23.46
N LYS A 9 -10.15 24.06 22.14
CA LYS A 9 -10.50 22.78 21.51
C LYS A 9 -9.24 21.93 21.30
N LYS A 10 -9.41 20.62 21.24
CA LYS A 10 -8.32 19.71 20.93
C LYS A 10 -7.73 20.03 19.55
N GLY A 11 -6.43 20.33 19.48
CA GLY A 11 -5.73 20.63 18.25
C GLY A 11 -5.66 22.11 17.86
N GLU A 12 -6.20 23.03 18.68
CA GLU A 12 -6.00 24.47 18.48
C GLU A 12 -4.55 24.87 18.80
N TYR A 13 -3.98 25.72 17.93
CA TYR A 13 -2.64 26.24 18.12
C TYR A 13 -2.59 27.30 19.21
N LEU A 14 -1.77 27.08 20.23
CA LEU A 14 -1.61 28.02 21.34
C LEU A 14 -0.64 29.17 21.00
N LEU A 15 0.30 28.89 20.13
CA LEU A 15 1.33 29.82 19.68
C LEU A 15 1.39 29.84 18.16
N ASP A 16 1.81 30.97 17.59
CA ASP A 16 2.11 31.06 16.17
C ASP A 16 3.36 30.24 15.87
N GLY A 17 3.32 29.45 14.81
CA GLY A 17 4.41 28.60 14.37
C GLY A 17 3.96 27.54 13.39
N SER A 18 4.93 26.92 12.72
CA SER A 18 4.68 25.77 11.82
C SER A 18 4.52 24.50 12.64
N PRO A 19 3.34 23.89 12.66
CA PRO A 19 3.13 22.63 13.38
C PRO A 19 3.88 21.49 12.73
N ALA A 20 4.31 20.50 13.53
CA ALA A 20 4.89 19.28 12.99
C ALA A 20 3.79 18.44 12.30
N PRO A 21 3.97 18.04 11.02
CA PRO A 21 2.95 17.26 10.30
C PRO A 21 2.56 15.95 10.98
N HIS A 22 3.50 15.33 11.71
CA HIS A 22 3.23 14.11 12.48
C HIS A 22 2.26 14.35 13.65
N ASP A 23 2.35 15.51 14.30
CA ASP A 23 1.43 15.86 15.39
C ASP A 23 0.05 16.22 14.86
N ILE A 24 -0.05 16.87 13.69
CA ILE A 24 -1.32 17.10 13.01
C ILE A 24 -1.99 15.75 12.73
N LEU A 25 -1.27 14.78 12.17
CA LEU A 25 -1.82 13.46 11.88
C LEU A 25 -2.34 12.77 13.15
N ARG A 26 -1.57 12.83 14.24
CA ARG A 26 -1.90 12.16 15.50
C ARG A 26 -3.08 12.80 16.23
N ILE A 27 -3.19 14.14 16.18
CA ILE A 27 -4.16 14.90 16.99
C ILE A 27 -5.43 15.18 16.20
N LEU A 28 -5.31 15.70 14.99
CA LEU A 28 -6.40 16.18 14.14
C LEU A 28 -6.83 15.16 13.07
N GLY A 29 -5.94 14.22 12.71
CA GLY A 29 -6.24 13.17 11.74
C GLY A 29 -5.80 13.48 10.32
N VAL A 30 -6.25 12.62 9.38
CA VAL A 30 -5.78 12.62 7.99
C VAL A 30 -6.30 13.80 7.19
N GLU A 31 -7.55 14.21 7.41
CA GLU A 31 -8.18 15.32 6.67
C GLU A 31 -7.46 16.62 6.92
N ALA A 32 -7.27 16.99 8.18
CA ALA A 32 -6.55 18.19 8.56
C ALA A 32 -5.09 18.20 8.09
N LEU A 33 -4.43 17.05 8.11
CA LEU A 33 -3.08 16.92 7.55
C LEU A 33 -3.05 17.15 6.04
N THR A 34 -4.03 16.63 5.32
CA THR A 34 -4.12 16.81 3.87
C THR A 34 -4.37 18.28 3.50
N GLU A 35 -5.30 18.93 4.19
CA GLU A 35 -5.56 20.36 4.01
C GLU A 35 -4.32 21.20 4.31
N TYR A 36 -3.60 20.89 5.38
CA TYR A 36 -2.36 21.56 5.72
C TYR A 36 -1.32 21.43 4.60
N PHE A 37 -1.04 20.22 4.09
CA PHE A 37 -0.09 20.03 3.00
C PHE A 37 -0.52 20.70 1.71
N VAL A 38 -1.80 20.63 1.36
CA VAL A 38 -2.33 21.29 0.16
C VAL A 38 -2.16 22.79 0.28
N SER A 39 -2.50 23.38 1.43
CA SER A 39 -2.38 24.82 1.67
C SER A 39 -0.93 25.30 1.56
N GLU A 40 0.01 24.66 2.27
CA GLU A 40 1.42 25.01 2.28
C GLU A 40 2.07 24.92 0.89
N VAL A 41 1.81 23.82 0.16
CA VAL A 41 2.38 23.63 -1.17
C VAL A 41 1.75 24.59 -2.18
N GLN A 42 0.44 24.80 -2.14
CA GLN A 42 -0.26 25.72 -3.02
C GLN A 42 0.16 27.18 -2.79
N GLU A 43 0.45 27.57 -1.56
CA GLU A 43 0.96 28.91 -1.25
C GLU A 43 2.28 29.17 -1.98
N VAL A 44 3.22 28.24 -1.94
CA VAL A 44 4.50 28.35 -2.65
C VAL A 44 4.29 28.48 -4.17
N TYR A 45 3.40 27.67 -4.75
CA TYR A 45 3.10 27.75 -6.19
C TYR A 45 2.41 29.07 -6.57
N ARG A 46 1.46 29.54 -5.76
CA ARG A 46 0.75 30.82 -5.98
C ARG A 46 1.71 32.01 -5.92
N MET A 47 2.66 32.00 -4.99
CA MET A 47 3.69 33.05 -4.92
C MET A 47 4.53 33.15 -6.21
N GLN A 48 4.69 32.04 -6.93
CA GLN A 48 5.39 31.99 -8.22
C GLN A 48 4.45 32.18 -9.44
N GLY A 49 3.17 32.48 -9.21
CA GLY A 49 2.20 32.66 -10.29
C GLY A 49 1.75 31.37 -10.99
N VAL A 50 2.05 30.21 -10.41
CA VAL A 50 1.66 28.90 -10.96
C VAL A 50 0.38 28.44 -10.34
N VAL A 51 -0.60 28.05 -11.18
CA VAL A 51 -1.88 27.48 -10.74
C VAL A 51 -1.90 26.00 -11.04
N ILE A 52 -2.01 25.18 -10.00
CA ILE A 52 -2.16 23.73 -10.10
C ILE A 52 -3.42 23.26 -9.35
N ASN A 53 -3.96 22.12 -9.74
CA ASN A 53 -5.11 21.56 -9.06
C ASN A 53 -4.65 20.79 -7.80
N ASP A 54 -5.40 20.92 -6.71
CA ASP A 54 -5.13 20.29 -5.41
C ASP A 54 -5.00 18.77 -5.50
N LYS A 55 -5.69 18.12 -6.43
CA LYS A 55 -5.65 16.67 -6.65
C LYS A 55 -4.25 16.12 -6.89
N HIS A 56 -3.35 16.91 -7.49
CA HIS A 56 -1.96 16.49 -7.70
C HIS A 56 -1.23 16.32 -6.37
N ILE A 57 -1.44 17.24 -5.42
CA ILE A 57 -0.85 17.20 -4.09
C ILE A 57 -1.51 16.11 -3.25
N GLU A 58 -2.83 16.04 -3.26
CA GLU A 58 -3.61 15.03 -2.52
C GLU A 58 -3.21 13.59 -2.92
N THR A 59 -2.95 13.34 -4.21
CA THR A 59 -2.49 12.05 -4.70
C THR A 59 -1.14 11.65 -4.08
N ILE A 60 -0.21 12.61 -3.95
CA ILE A 60 1.10 12.38 -3.33
C ILE A 60 0.93 12.12 -1.83
N VAL A 61 0.15 12.94 -1.13
CA VAL A 61 -0.12 12.79 0.31
C VAL A 61 -0.78 11.44 0.59
N ARG A 62 -1.70 10.99 -0.26
CA ARG A 62 -2.30 9.65 -0.15
C ARG A 62 -1.26 8.54 -0.20
N GLN A 63 -0.24 8.66 -1.04
CA GLN A 63 0.84 7.67 -1.09
C GLN A 63 1.74 7.73 0.15
N MET A 64 1.98 8.92 0.70
CA MET A 64 2.74 9.09 1.95
C MET A 64 2.03 8.49 3.17
N LEU A 65 0.70 8.40 3.14
CA LEU A 65 -0.16 7.85 4.20
C LEU A 65 -0.63 6.41 3.94
N LYS A 66 -0.04 5.74 2.95
CA LYS A 66 -0.45 4.38 2.55
C LYS A 66 -0.12 3.32 3.60
N LYS A 67 0.98 3.51 4.33
CA LYS A 67 1.49 2.56 5.31
C LYS A 67 0.91 2.79 6.71
N VAL A 68 0.80 1.69 7.44
CA VAL A 68 0.33 1.61 8.81
C VAL A 68 1.40 0.88 9.63
N GLU A 69 1.73 1.40 10.79
CA GLU A 69 2.61 0.75 11.77
C GLU A 69 1.75 -0.09 12.72
N ILE A 70 2.10 -1.35 12.89
CA ILE A 70 1.41 -2.23 13.82
C ILE A 70 1.82 -1.87 15.25
N LYS A 71 0.84 -1.51 16.08
CA LYS A 71 1.05 -1.27 17.52
C LYS A 71 0.82 -2.57 18.32
N GLU A 72 -0.27 -3.26 18.02
CA GLU A 72 -0.62 -4.53 18.64
C GLU A 72 -0.84 -5.58 17.57
N SER A 73 -0.09 -6.66 17.63
CA SER A 73 -0.17 -7.74 16.63
C SER A 73 -1.42 -8.62 16.75
N GLY A 74 -2.07 -8.65 17.93
CA GLY A 74 -3.16 -9.59 18.17
C GLY A 74 -2.74 -11.03 17.86
N ASP A 75 -3.60 -11.77 17.15
CA ASP A 75 -3.34 -13.14 16.68
C ASP A 75 -2.81 -13.17 15.23
N SER A 76 -2.29 -12.04 14.72
CA SER A 76 -1.70 -11.96 13.38
C SER A 76 -0.24 -12.42 13.39
N ASN A 77 0.28 -12.78 12.20
CA ASN A 77 1.67 -13.20 12.01
C ASN A 77 2.66 -12.02 11.91
N TYR A 78 2.20 -10.79 12.19
CA TYR A 78 3.03 -9.59 12.09
C TYR A 78 3.66 -9.22 13.43
N LEU A 79 4.80 -8.53 13.34
CA LEU A 79 5.49 -8.02 14.51
C LEU A 79 5.03 -6.60 14.85
N SER A 80 5.06 -6.25 16.13
CA SER A 80 4.86 -4.87 16.57
C SER A 80 5.96 -3.98 15.99
N GLY A 81 5.59 -2.81 15.45
CA GLY A 81 6.50 -1.90 14.74
C GLY A 81 6.69 -2.18 13.25
N GLU A 82 6.09 -3.25 12.71
CA GLU A 82 6.14 -3.56 11.29
C GLU A 82 5.25 -2.61 10.48
N LEU A 83 5.75 -2.22 9.28
CA LEU A 83 5.03 -1.33 8.36
C LEU A 83 4.34 -2.13 7.26
N ILE A 84 3.02 -2.07 7.23
CA ILE A 84 2.18 -2.79 6.26
C ILE A 84 1.29 -1.82 5.49
N ASP A 85 0.83 -2.23 4.31
CA ASP A 85 -0.20 -1.49 3.58
C ASP A 85 -1.54 -1.57 4.33
N LYS A 86 -2.22 -0.43 4.43
CA LYS A 86 -3.54 -0.33 5.09
C LYS A 86 -4.52 -1.38 4.58
N VAL A 87 -4.59 -1.57 3.26
CA VAL A 87 -5.51 -2.54 2.62
C VAL A 87 -5.16 -3.98 3.02
N GLN A 88 -3.87 -4.31 3.13
CA GLN A 88 -3.45 -5.64 3.59
C GLN A 88 -3.85 -5.88 5.04
N LEU A 89 -3.66 -4.89 5.93
CA LEU A 89 -4.10 -4.98 7.32
C LEU A 89 -5.62 -5.18 7.43
N GLU A 90 -6.40 -4.44 6.65
CA GLU A 90 -7.86 -4.56 6.63
C GLU A 90 -8.30 -5.97 6.18
N ASN A 91 -7.71 -6.50 5.12
CA ASN A 91 -8.01 -7.85 4.61
C ASN A 91 -7.70 -8.93 5.65
N ILE A 92 -6.53 -8.86 6.28
CA ILE A 92 -6.13 -9.82 7.32
C ILE A 92 -7.06 -9.71 8.54
N ASN A 93 -7.42 -8.50 8.95
CA ASN A 93 -8.35 -8.32 10.05
C ASN A 93 -9.76 -8.87 9.75
N ILE A 94 -10.20 -8.83 8.48
CA ILE A 94 -11.44 -9.47 8.05
C ILE A 94 -11.34 -11.00 8.18
N GLU A 95 -10.20 -11.58 7.80
CA GLU A 95 -9.98 -13.03 7.91
C GLU A 95 -9.89 -13.48 9.37
N LEU A 96 -9.15 -12.75 10.23
CA LEU A 96 -9.05 -13.03 11.66
C LEU A 96 -10.41 -12.94 12.36
N LYS A 97 -11.23 -11.96 12.01
CA LYS A 97 -12.59 -11.83 12.54
C LYS A 97 -13.48 -13.02 12.14
N LYS A 98 -13.36 -13.53 10.90
CA LYS A 98 -14.07 -14.75 10.47
C LYS A 98 -13.67 -15.99 11.28
N GLN A 99 -12.42 -16.03 11.78
CA GLN A 99 -11.89 -17.09 12.63
C GLN A 99 -12.11 -16.86 14.13
N ASN A 100 -12.83 -15.80 14.54
CA ASN A 100 -13.02 -15.38 15.94
C ASN A 100 -11.70 -15.12 16.69
N LYS A 101 -10.68 -14.65 15.99
CA LYS A 101 -9.36 -14.26 16.55
C LYS A 101 -9.28 -12.76 16.77
N LYS A 102 -8.34 -12.33 17.62
CA LYS A 102 -8.10 -10.91 17.90
C LYS A 102 -7.48 -10.22 16.68
N PRO A 103 -8.09 -9.12 16.16
CA PRO A 103 -7.52 -8.37 15.06
C PRO A 103 -6.26 -7.61 15.49
N ALA A 104 -5.38 -7.34 14.52
CA ALA A 104 -4.22 -6.48 14.72
C ALA A 104 -4.66 -4.99 14.71
N ILE A 105 -4.04 -4.19 15.59
CA ILE A 105 -4.28 -2.74 15.68
C ILE A 105 -3.06 -2.02 15.11
N GLY A 106 -3.32 -1.17 14.13
CA GLY A 106 -2.29 -0.36 13.49
C GLY A 106 -2.63 1.12 13.50
N GLU A 107 -1.60 1.96 13.59
CA GLU A 107 -1.68 3.41 13.53
C GLU A 107 -1.12 3.91 12.19
N ARG A 108 -1.79 4.88 11.57
CA ARG A 108 -1.29 5.49 10.32
C ARG A 108 -0.02 6.26 10.58
N ILE A 109 0.97 6.05 9.74
CA ILE A 109 2.24 6.76 9.78
C ILE A 109 2.41 7.63 8.54
N LEU A 110 2.97 8.81 8.74
CA LEU A 110 3.36 9.70 7.65
C LEU A 110 4.79 9.37 7.23
N LEU A 111 4.96 8.90 6.00
CA LEU A 111 6.28 8.67 5.42
C LEU A 111 6.68 9.85 4.53
N GLY A 112 7.94 10.26 4.57
CA GLY A 112 8.49 11.19 3.59
C GLY A 112 8.41 10.60 2.17
N ILE A 113 8.37 11.44 1.14
CA ILE A 113 8.19 11.05 -0.27
C ILE A 113 9.20 9.99 -0.69
N THR A 114 10.48 10.18 -0.40
CA THR A 114 11.54 9.22 -0.73
C THR A 114 11.32 7.87 -0.08
N LYS A 115 11.02 7.85 1.23
CA LYS A 115 10.79 6.62 1.98
C LYS A 115 9.54 5.89 1.50
N ALA A 116 8.46 6.62 1.21
CA ALA A 116 7.24 6.06 0.64
C ALA A 116 7.49 5.41 -0.73
N SER A 117 8.34 6.02 -1.56
CA SER A 117 8.70 5.50 -2.89
C SER A 117 9.59 4.26 -2.84
N LEU A 118 10.46 4.15 -1.83
CA LEU A 118 11.34 2.98 -1.65
C LEU A 118 10.64 1.79 -0.95
N GLN A 119 9.65 2.07 -0.11
CA GLN A 119 8.88 1.05 0.63
C GLN A 119 7.63 0.58 -0.13
N THR A 120 7.72 0.49 -1.46
CA THR A 120 6.67 -0.10 -2.29
C THR A 120 6.77 -1.63 -2.28
N ASN A 121 5.65 -2.29 -2.61
CA ASN A 121 5.63 -3.76 -2.69
C ASN A 121 6.46 -4.29 -3.87
N SER A 122 6.58 -3.49 -4.96
CA SER A 122 7.40 -3.80 -6.13
C SER A 122 8.85 -3.37 -5.93
N PHE A 123 9.77 -4.33 -5.88
CA PHE A 123 11.20 -4.03 -5.82
C PHE A 123 11.75 -3.48 -7.14
N ILE A 124 11.14 -3.81 -8.28
CA ILE A 124 11.49 -3.25 -9.59
C ILE A 124 11.22 -1.74 -9.62
N SER A 125 10.06 -1.33 -9.13
CA SER A 125 9.69 0.08 -9.03
C SER A 125 10.62 0.84 -8.08
N ALA A 126 10.93 0.29 -6.92
CA ALA A 126 11.84 0.88 -5.95
C ALA A 126 13.27 1.02 -6.50
N ALA A 127 13.81 -0.03 -7.12
CA ALA A 127 15.16 -0.05 -7.71
C ALA A 127 15.32 0.98 -8.84
N SER A 128 14.26 1.26 -9.59
CA SER A 128 14.29 2.25 -10.68
C SER A 128 14.26 3.71 -10.19
N PHE A 129 14.06 3.95 -8.90
CA PHE A 129 14.01 5.28 -8.31
C PHE A 129 15.34 5.69 -7.69
N GLN A 130 15.78 4.99 -6.64
CA GLN A 130 17.05 5.24 -5.94
C GLN A 130 17.58 3.94 -5.33
N GLU A 131 18.87 3.94 -4.94
CA GLU A 131 19.51 2.82 -4.26
C GLU A 131 19.40 1.47 -5.01
N THR A 132 19.53 1.51 -6.34
CA THR A 132 19.31 0.37 -7.23
C THR A 132 20.03 -0.90 -6.76
N THR A 133 21.33 -0.81 -6.47
CA THR A 133 22.15 -1.95 -6.05
C THR A 133 21.66 -2.54 -4.74
N ARG A 134 21.37 -1.69 -3.74
CA ARG A 134 20.89 -2.11 -2.42
C ARG A 134 19.55 -2.81 -2.50
N VAL A 135 18.60 -2.23 -3.25
CA VAL A 135 17.24 -2.78 -3.40
C VAL A 135 17.28 -4.13 -4.12
N LEU A 136 18.04 -4.22 -5.23
CA LEU A 136 18.16 -5.47 -5.98
C LEU A 136 18.88 -6.58 -5.18
N THR A 137 19.94 -6.23 -4.44
CA THR A 137 20.65 -7.17 -3.59
C THR A 137 19.73 -7.71 -2.48
N ASP A 138 19.01 -6.83 -1.79
CA ASP A 138 18.04 -7.25 -0.75
C ASP A 138 16.92 -8.13 -1.32
N ALA A 139 16.41 -7.78 -2.51
CA ALA A 139 15.40 -8.59 -3.19
C ALA A 139 15.93 -9.98 -3.59
N ALA A 140 17.16 -10.04 -4.07
CA ALA A 140 17.80 -11.31 -4.45
C ALA A 140 18.08 -12.21 -3.23
N ILE A 141 18.62 -11.66 -2.15
CA ILE A 141 18.90 -12.40 -0.90
C ILE A 141 17.61 -12.96 -0.29
N ARG A 142 16.53 -12.19 -0.31
CA ARG A 142 15.23 -12.59 0.26
C ARG A 142 14.37 -13.40 -0.69
N GLY A 143 14.79 -13.61 -1.94
CA GLY A 143 13.99 -14.31 -2.96
C GLY A 143 12.65 -13.64 -3.22
N LYS A 144 12.57 -12.30 -3.19
CA LYS A 144 11.33 -11.57 -3.40
C LYS A 144 10.78 -11.77 -4.80
N THR A 145 9.46 -11.97 -4.89
CA THR A 145 8.73 -12.02 -6.15
C THR A 145 7.95 -10.73 -6.34
N ASP A 146 7.99 -10.14 -7.54
CA ASP A 146 7.21 -8.96 -7.91
C ASP A 146 5.93 -9.38 -8.61
N SER A 147 4.79 -8.93 -8.12
CA SER A 147 3.47 -9.25 -8.69
C SER A 147 3.14 -8.49 -9.97
N LEU A 148 3.92 -7.44 -10.30
CA LEU A 148 3.71 -6.58 -11.47
C LEU A 148 2.31 -5.91 -11.49
N ASP A 149 1.84 -5.48 -10.34
CA ASP A 149 0.50 -4.87 -10.19
C ASP A 149 0.45 -3.40 -10.58
N GLY A 150 1.57 -2.69 -10.55
CA GLY A 150 1.65 -1.27 -10.87
C GLY A 150 1.97 -0.99 -12.34
N LEU A 151 2.01 0.29 -12.69
CA LEU A 151 2.30 0.73 -14.06
C LEU A 151 3.79 0.66 -14.38
N LYS A 152 4.63 1.15 -13.47
CA LYS A 152 6.06 1.36 -13.69
C LYS A 152 6.82 0.05 -13.92
N GLU A 153 6.58 -0.95 -13.10
CA GLU A 153 7.17 -2.28 -13.22
C GLU A 153 6.80 -2.96 -14.54
N ASN A 154 5.55 -2.86 -14.97
CA ASN A 154 5.10 -3.42 -16.26
C ASN A 154 5.77 -2.73 -17.44
N VAL A 155 5.94 -1.41 -17.40
CA VAL A 155 6.65 -0.65 -18.44
C VAL A 155 8.13 -1.06 -18.50
N ILE A 156 8.79 -1.20 -17.36
CA ILE A 156 10.20 -1.60 -17.28
C ILE A 156 10.42 -3.00 -17.87
N VAL A 157 9.51 -3.94 -17.58
CA VAL A 157 9.59 -5.33 -18.08
C VAL A 157 9.10 -5.45 -19.54
N GLY A 158 8.53 -4.40 -20.12
CA GLY A 158 7.99 -4.41 -21.50
C GLY A 158 6.64 -5.09 -21.64
N ARG A 159 5.86 -5.20 -20.54
CA ARG A 159 4.49 -5.72 -20.57
C ARG A 159 3.48 -4.60 -20.75
N LEU A 160 2.27 -4.97 -21.18
CA LEU A 160 1.14 -4.04 -21.16
C LEU A 160 0.82 -3.62 -19.73
N ILE A 161 0.57 -2.32 -19.55
CA ILE A 161 0.15 -1.78 -18.26
C ILE A 161 -1.20 -2.38 -17.83
N PRO A 162 -1.46 -2.58 -16.53
CA PRO A 162 -2.71 -3.11 -16.02
C PRO A 162 -3.83 -2.05 -16.02
N ALA A 163 -3.99 -1.35 -17.14
CA ALA A 163 -5.01 -0.33 -17.35
C ALA A 163 -5.50 -0.37 -18.82
N GLY A 164 -6.73 0.04 -19.09
CA GLY A 164 -7.31 0.02 -20.41
C GLY A 164 -7.35 -1.37 -21.04
N THR A 165 -6.86 -1.51 -22.26
CA THR A 165 -6.81 -2.81 -22.99
C THR A 165 -5.93 -3.85 -22.30
N GLY A 166 -4.85 -3.43 -21.62
CA GLY A 166 -3.98 -4.31 -20.86
C GLY A 166 -4.68 -4.94 -19.66
N PHE A 167 -5.55 -4.21 -18.97
CA PHE A 167 -6.34 -4.75 -17.88
C PHE A 167 -7.28 -5.87 -18.36
N THR A 168 -8.00 -5.64 -19.46
CA THR A 168 -8.90 -6.65 -20.05
C THR A 168 -8.14 -7.90 -20.45
N LYS A 169 -6.98 -7.74 -21.13
CA LYS A 169 -6.13 -8.86 -21.53
C LYS A 169 -5.61 -9.65 -20.34
N ASN A 170 -5.13 -8.98 -19.29
CA ASN A 170 -4.66 -9.65 -18.09
C ASN A 170 -5.78 -10.41 -17.36
N LYS A 171 -6.97 -9.83 -17.29
CA LYS A 171 -8.15 -10.50 -16.72
C LYS A 171 -8.51 -11.77 -17.49
N LEU A 172 -8.54 -11.71 -18.82
CA LEU A 172 -8.82 -12.87 -19.67
C LEU A 172 -7.75 -13.94 -19.53
N ASN A 173 -6.47 -13.56 -19.48
CA ASN A 173 -5.37 -14.51 -19.28
C ASN A 173 -5.43 -15.20 -17.91
N ASN A 174 -5.82 -14.48 -16.86
CA ASN A 174 -5.98 -15.08 -15.54
C ASN A 174 -7.15 -16.06 -15.50
N LEU A 175 -8.28 -15.72 -16.10
CA LEU A 175 -9.42 -16.63 -16.23
C LEU A 175 -9.06 -17.89 -17.02
N ALA A 176 -8.33 -17.73 -18.14
CA ALA A 176 -7.85 -18.88 -18.91
C ALA A 176 -6.92 -19.79 -18.08
N LYS A 177 -5.98 -19.21 -17.35
CA LYS A 177 -5.09 -19.99 -16.45
C LYS A 177 -5.83 -20.72 -15.34
N GLU A 178 -6.88 -20.13 -14.79
CA GLU A 178 -7.73 -20.80 -13.78
C GLU A 178 -8.48 -21.98 -14.38
N GLN A 179 -9.05 -21.81 -15.58
CA GLN A 179 -9.72 -22.89 -16.32
C GLN A 179 -8.74 -24.02 -16.69
N ASP A 180 -7.54 -23.67 -17.15
CA ASP A 180 -6.48 -24.65 -17.46
C ASP A 180 -6.08 -25.45 -16.19
N LYS A 181 -5.92 -24.80 -15.05
CA LYS A 181 -5.61 -25.49 -13.78
C LYS A 181 -6.71 -26.47 -13.37
N ILE A 182 -7.98 -26.07 -13.50
CA ILE A 182 -9.10 -26.96 -13.20
C ILE A 182 -9.07 -28.17 -14.12
N ARG A 183 -8.86 -27.95 -15.43
CA ARG A 183 -8.82 -29.03 -16.43
C ARG A 183 -7.65 -29.98 -16.21
N VAL A 184 -6.47 -29.48 -15.86
CA VAL A 184 -5.32 -30.33 -15.52
C VAL A 184 -5.61 -31.18 -14.28
N ALA A 185 -6.18 -30.58 -13.23
CA ALA A 185 -6.55 -31.30 -12.02
C ALA A 185 -7.63 -32.39 -12.27
N GLU A 186 -8.55 -32.15 -13.20
CA GLU A 186 -9.54 -33.15 -13.63
C GLU A 186 -8.91 -34.32 -14.41
N LEU A 187 -7.96 -34.01 -15.30
CA LEU A 187 -7.21 -35.03 -16.05
C LEU A 187 -6.35 -35.89 -15.12
N GLU A 188 -5.63 -35.29 -14.19
CA GLU A 188 -4.83 -36.02 -13.18
C GLU A 188 -5.70 -36.96 -12.33
N LYS A 189 -6.92 -36.53 -11.95
CA LYS A 189 -7.87 -37.40 -11.23
C LYS A 189 -8.34 -38.58 -12.08
N GLN A 190 -8.66 -38.36 -13.35
CA GLN A 190 -9.05 -39.43 -14.28
C GLN A 190 -7.92 -40.43 -14.52
N GLU A 191 -6.68 -39.95 -14.64
CA GLU A 191 -5.52 -40.84 -14.76
C GLU A 191 -5.31 -41.71 -13.51
N LEU A 192 -5.44 -41.12 -12.33
CA LEU A 192 -5.35 -41.84 -11.06
C LEU A 192 -6.48 -42.91 -10.89
N GLU A 193 -7.71 -42.59 -11.29
CA GLU A 193 -8.83 -43.54 -11.28
C GLU A 193 -8.62 -44.70 -12.27
N ASN A 194 -8.10 -44.41 -13.46
CA ASN A 194 -7.77 -45.41 -14.46
C ASN A 194 -6.66 -46.38 -13.98
N GLN A 195 -5.60 -45.83 -13.37
CA GLN A 195 -4.51 -46.65 -12.81
C GLN A 195 -4.99 -47.54 -11.66
N GLN A 196 -5.95 -47.06 -10.84
CA GLN A 196 -6.52 -47.87 -9.75
C GLN A 196 -7.48 -48.98 -10.27
N THR A 197 -8.11 -48.76 -11.40
CA THR A 197 -8.97 -49.78 -12.04
C THR A 197 -8.12 -50.84 -12.75
N GLU A 198 -7.03 -50.46 -13.40
CA GLU A 198 -6.11 -51.43 -14.00
C GLU A 198 -5.35 -52.27 -12.96
N ALA A 199 -5.04 -51.69 -11.79
CA ALA A 199 -4.37 -52.43 -10.70
C ALA A 199 -5.29 -53.42 -9.96
N LYS A 200 -6.63 -53.36 -10.18
CA LYS A 200 -7.63 -54.26 -9.60
C LYS A 200 -8.13 -55.34 -10.56
N SER A 201 -7.75 -55.28 -11.80
CA SER A 201 -8.01 -56.27 -12.84
C SER A 201 -6.85 -57.27 -12.97
#